data_a94b8988d006267f8cdb5a752d0d92e2
#
_entry.id   a94b8988d006267f8cdb5a752d0d92e2
#
_cell.length_a   1.000
_cell.length_b   1.000
_cell.length_c   1.000
_cell.angle_alpha   90.00
_cell.angle_beta   90.00
_cell.angle_gamma   90.00
#
_symmetry.space_group_name_H-M   'P 1'
#
loop_
_entity.id
_entity.type
_entity.pdbx_description
1 polymer ?
#
loop_
_entity_poly.entity_id
_entity_poly.type
_entity_poly.pdbx_seq_one_letter_code
_entity_poly.pdbx_strand_id
1 'polypeptide(L)'
;MSPAIPGKGIHSVFYKDGPAGIGQTGWPGEMLLACSFDRDVLRAMGDAIGREELTLTLREITDLERLIGRIVYGTAGGRDLVALANGLGRLPALRERLAGCSSALLASLREELDDLTELRELIGRAIVDEPPFSVREGGFIRAGYHPEVDRLRDIMANGKGLVASIEAREKEKTGIKSLKVGYNKVFGYYIEVSNSYKSMVPETYIRKQTLTSGERYITQELKELESKILGAHERLIALEHRLFSELLETIGGQLDRIQRTANAVAELDVLAALAQVAAENNYCRPVVDDSDELTITEGRHPVVEQMLKGSLFVPNDTRLNCTTDRCLIITGPNMAGKSTYMRQNALIALMAQIGSFVPASSCHVGVVDAIFTRIGASDDLAAGQSTFMVEMTEVAEILKNATPKSLVVLDEIGRGTSTFDGMSIARAVVEHISDPAKGLGCKTLFATHYHELTDLEGAIEGVKNYNIAVKKRGEDITFLRRIIRGPADDSYGIEVAKLAGLPGTVTRRAHEVLRTLEASAPKNKVEQMDFDALQEYSSPAVPSEMMEKLEALDVETLTPIEALNFLYELKKTLSGSLNG
;
A
#
# COMPACT_ATOMS: atom_id res chain seq x y z
N MET A 1 -7.33 -8.23 1.44
CA MET A 1 -7.53 -9.61 1.00
C MET A 1 -6.83 -9.77 -0.32
N SER A 2 -5.82 -10.60 -0.43
CA SER A 2 -5.39 -11.04 -1.75
C SER A 2 -6.44 -12.04 -2.27
N PRO A 3 -6.80 -12.02 -3.55
CA PRO A 3 -7.77 -12.96 -4.09
C PRO A 3 -7.26 -14.40 -3.97
N ALA A 4 -8.17 -15.33 -3.70
CA ALA A 4 -7.86 -16.76 -3.71
C ALA A 4 -7.46 -17.19 -5.13
N ILE A 5 -6.47 -18.08 -5.26
CA ILE A 5 -6.04 -18.63 -6.54
C ILE A 5 -6.86 -19.89 -6.82
N PRO A 6 -7.85 -19.87 -7.73
CA PRO A 6 -8.65 -21.06 -8.04
C PRO A 6 -7.78 -22.13 -8.68
N GLY A 7 -7.79 -23.34 -8.12
CA GLY A 7 -7.14 -24.51 -8.67
C GLY A 7 -5.75 -24.84 -8.13
N LYS A 8 -5.16 -24.02 -7.22
CA LYS A 8 -3.86 -24.33 -6.59
C LYS A 8 -3.87 -24.42 -5.06
N GLY A 9 -5.05 -24.46 -4.43
CA GLY A 9 -5.18 -24.59 -2.97
C GLY A 9 -4.69 -23.39 -2.15
N ILE A 10 -4.34 -22.29 -2.80
CA ILE A 10 -3.88 -21.07 -2.13
C ILE A 10 -5.09 -20.15 -1.94
N HIS A 11 -5.50 -20.02 -0.68
CA HIS A 11 -6.56 -19.09 -0.27
C HIS A 11 -5.99 -17.68 -0.08
N SER A 12 -6.85 -16.68 -0.07
CA SER A 12 -6.45 -15.29 0.17
C SER A 12 -5.70 -15.15 1.50
N VAL A 13 -4.54 -14.49 1.48
CA VAL A 13 -3.78 -14.17 2.68
C VAL A 13 -4.31 -12.86 3.25
N PHE A 14 -4.75 -12.90 4.52
CA PHE A 14 -5.16 -11.73 5.27
C PHE A 14 -3.99 -11.19 6.08
N TYR A 15 -3.59 -9.98 5.79
CA TYR A 15 -2.74 -9.21 6.66
C TYR A 15 -3.61 -8.15 7.36
N LYS A 16 -3.77 -8.28 8.68
CA LYS A 16 -4.48 -7.31 9.50
C LYS A 16 -3.58 -6.94 10.67
N ASP A 17 -2.96 -5.79 10.57
CA ASP A 17 -2.37 -5.10 11.72
C ASP A 17 -3.46 -4.24 12.35
N GLY A 18 -3.41 -3.97 13.67
CA GLY A 18 -4.41 -3.23 14.39
C GLY A 18 -4.89 -1.91 13.73
N PRO A 19 -5.43 -0.90 14.43
CA PRO A 19 -6.06 0.29 13.82
C PRO A 19 -5.22 1.07 12.81
N ALA A 20 -3.89 0.83 12.80
CA ALA A 20 -2.94 1.37 11.82
C ALA A 20 -2.64 0.41 10.65
N GLY A 21 -3.49 -0.59 10.41
CA GLY A 21 -3.27 -1.64 9.42
C GLY A 21 -2.91 -1.10 8.05
N ILE A 22 -1.95 -1.76 7.41
CA ILE A 22 -1.59 -1.53 6.02
C ILE A 22 -2.85 -1.79 5.19
N GLY A 23 -3.40 -0.73 4.59
CA GLY A 23 -4.58 -0.83 3.76
C GLY A 23 -4.41 -1.87 2.66
N GLN A 24 -5.52 -2.39 2.15
CA GLN A 24 -5.55 -3.37 1.09
C GLN A 24 -4.64 -2.95 -0.07
N THR A 25 -3.44 -3.49 -0.12
CA THR A 25 -2.62 -3.44 -1.31
C THR A 25 -3.14 -4.55 -2.21
N GLY A 26 -3.85 -4.19 -3.27
CA GLY A 26 -4.23 -5.11 -4.33
C GLY A 26 -2.97 -5.55 -5.08
N TRP A 27 -2.34 -6.61 -4.60
CA TRP A 27 -1.26 -7.27 -5.33
C TRP A 27 -1.89 -8.21 -6.34
N PRO A 28 -1.42 -8.27 -7.59
CA PRO A 28 -1.77 -9.33 -8.52
C PRO A 28 -1.21 -10.65 -7.98
N GLY A 29 -2.03 -11.37 -7.20
CA GLY A 29 -1.59 -12.45 -6.32
C GLY A 29 -1.08 -13.72 -7.01
N GLU A 30 -1.47 -13.97 -8.25
CA GLU A 30 -1.13 -15.23 -8.94
C GLU A 30 0.27 -15.25 -9.53
N MET A 31 0.75 -14.13 -10.02
CA MET A 31 2.00 -14.04 -10.76
C MET A 31 3.23 -13.87 -9.88
N LEU A 32 3.11 -13.15 -8.78
CA LEU A 32 4.22 -12.96 -7.83
C LEU A 32 4.67 -14.24 -7.15
N LEU A 33 3.76 -15.14 -6.79
CA LEU A 33 4.09 -16.45 -6.20
C LEU A 33 4.81 -17.39 -7.18
N ALA A 34 4.45 -17.34 -8.46
CA ALA A 34 5.13 -18.14 -9.49
C ALA A 34 6.52 -17.58 -9.83
N CYS A 35 6.70 -16.27 -9.75
CA CYS A 35 7.88 -15.55 -10.18
C CYS A 35 9.12 -15.77 -9.30
N SER A 36 8.91 -15.90 -7.99
CA SER A 36 9.99 -15.86 -7.01
C SER A 36 10.74 -17.17 -6.85
N PHE A 37 10.11 -18.29 -7.22
CA PHE A 37 10.72 -19.61 -7.06
C PHE A 37 11.56 -20.04 -8.28
N ASP A 38 11.57 -19.23 -9.33
CA ASP A 38 12.42 -19.51 -10.48
C ASP A 38 13.87 -19.10 -10.17
N ARG A 39 14.70 -20.11 -10.01
CA ARG A 39 16.15 -19.99 -9.75
C ARG A 39 16.88 -19.23 -10.85
N ASP A 40 16.36 -19.32 -12.07
CA ASP A 40 16.99 -18.78 -13.25
C ASP A 40 16.62 -17.32 -13.47
N VAL A 41 15.46 -16.85 -12.95
CA VAL A 41 15.13 -15.41 -12.90
C VAL A 41 16.19 -14.66 -12.09
N LEU A 42 16.52 -15.17 -10.91
CA LEU A 42 17.48 -14.51 -10.02
C LEU A 42 18.93 -14.71 -10.47
N ARG A 43 19.25 -15.80 -11.18
CA ARG A 43 20.56 -15.96 -11.83
C ARG A 43 20.72 -15.05 -13.04
N ALA A 44 19.69 -14.92 -13.87
CA ALA A 44 19.70 -14.01 -15.01
C ALA A 44 19.72 -12.53 -14.57
N MET A 45 19.10 -12.23 -13.44
CA MET A 45 19.22 -10.94 -12.75
C MET A 45 20.42 -10.90 -11.78
N GLY A 46 21.17 -11.98 -11.67
CA GLY A 46 22.32 -12.17 -10.77
C GLY A 46 23.56 -11.40 -11.17
N ASP A 47 23.71 -11.08 -12.44
CA ASP A 47 24.75 -10.17 -12.91
C ASP A 47 24.43 -8.74 -12.43
N ALA A 48 25.33 -8.17 -11.61
CA ALA A 48 25.15 -6.82 -11.07
C ALA A 48 24.96 -5.77 -12.18
N ILE A 49 25.70 -5.91 -13.28
CA ILE A 49 25.62 -5.02 -14.43
C ILE A 49 24.26 -5.16 -15.12
N GLY A 50 23.80 -6.38 -15.36
CA GLY A 50 22.50 -6.64 -15.99
C GLY A 50 21.32 -6.12 -15.18
N ARG A 51 21.37 -6.25 -13.83
CA ARG A 51 20.33 -5.69 -12.94
C ARG A 51 20.29 -4.16 -12.98
N GLU A 52 21.46 -3.51 -12.89
CA GLU A 52 21.55 -2.05 -12.92
C GLU A 52 21.01 -1.50 -14.25
N GLU A 53 21.41 -2.07 -15.36
CA GLU A 53 20.96 -1.68 -16.69
C GLU A 53 19.45 -1.91 -16.89
N LEU A 54 18.90 -3.03 -16.40
CA LEU A 54 17.47 -3.31 -16.43
C LEU A 54 16.70 -2.29 -15.60
N THR A 55 17.17 -2.04 -14.37
CA THR A 55 16.55 -1.04 -13.47
C THR A 55 16.58 0.36 -14.08
N LEU A 56 17.68 0.77 -14.71
CA LEU A 56 17.78 2.05 -15.39
C LEU A 56 16.77 2.15 -16.55
N THR A 57 16.64 1.08 -17.35
CA THR A 57 15.68 1.05 -18.47
C THR A 57 14.23 1.13 -17.96
N LEU A 58 13.90 0.39 -16.90
CA LEU A 58 12.56 0.41 -16.29
C LEU A 58 12.20 1.79 -15.71
N ARG A 59 13.15 2.50 -15.10
CA ARG A 59 12.94 3.87 -14.57
C ARG A 59 12.57 4.89 -15.63
N GLU A 60 12.93 4.65 -16.89
CA GLU A 60 12.59 5.53 -18.01
C GLU A 60 11.20 5.24 -18.58
N ILE A 61 10.55 4.14 -18.18
CA ILE A 61 9.20 3.80 -18.56
C ILE A 61 8.23 4.41 -17.55
N THR A 62 7.35 5.27 -18.05
CA THR A 62 6.29 5.87 -17.22
C THR A 62 5.18 4.85 -16.96
N ASP A 63 4.34 5.12 -15.97
CA ASP A 63 3.16 4.32 -15.62
C ASP A 63 2.18 4.25 -16.81
N LEU A 64 2.32 3.20 -17.62
CA LEU A 64 1.54 2.99 -18.86
C LEU A 64 0.07 2.74 -18.54
N GLU A 65 -0.25 2.04 -17.46
CA GLU A 65 -1.62 1.73 -17.07
C GLU A 65 -2.39 3.01 -16.69
N ARG A 66 -1.79 3.90 -15.92
CA ARG A 66 -2.36 5.20 -15.59
C ARG A 66 -2.56 6.07 -16.82
N LEU A 67 -1.60 6.06 -17.75
CA LEU A 67 -1.70 6.85 -19.00
C LEU A 67 -2.84 6.35 -19.88
N ILE A 68 -2.93 5.04 -20.09
CA ILE A 68 -4.02 4.48 -20.92
C ILE A 68 -5.39 4.67 -20.24
N GLY A 69 -5.47 4.57 -18.92
CA GLY A 69 -6.68 4.89 -18.18
C GLY A 69 -7.16 6.31 -18.45
N ARG A 70 -6.26 7.31 -18.44
CA ARG A 70 -6.60 8.70 -18.78
C ARG A 70 -7.05 8.87 -20.22
N ILE A 71 -6.47 8.10 -21.16
CA ILE A 71 -6.84 8.10 -22.57
C ILE A 71 -8.27 7.57 -22.75
N VAL A 72 -8.58 6.42 -22.16
CA VAL A 72 -9.91 5.78 -22.23
C VAL A 72 -10.99 6.67 -21.61
N TYR A 73 -10.69 7.31 -20.47
CA TYR A 73 -11.63 8.24 -19.82
C TYR A 73 -11.69 9.62 -20.51
N GLY A 74 -10.94 9.85 -21.57
CA GLY A 74 -10.94 11.13 -22.30
C GLY A 74 -10.36 12.31 -21.52
N THR A 75 -9.57 12.06 -20.48
CA THR A 75 -8.93 13.08 -19.62
C THR A 75 -7.46 13.31 -19.94
N ALA A 76 -6.91 12.57 -20.90
CA ALA A 76 -5.53 12.69 -21.33
C ALA A 76 -5.29 14.00 -22.09
N GLY A 77 -4.12 14.60 -21.90
CA GLY A 77 -3.62 15.74 -22.66
C GLY A 77 -2.49 15.36 -23.61
N GLY A 78 -2.01 16.32 -24.40
CA GLY A 78 -0.89 16.09 -25.31
C GLY A 78 0.38 15.58 -24.62
N ARG A 79 0.65 16.05 -23.40
CA ARG A 79 1.79 15.61 -22.59
C ARG A 79 1.70 14.14 -22.16
N ASP A 80 0.48 13.65 -21.90
CA ASP A 80 0.26 12.24 -21.57
C ASP A 80 0.58 11.34 -22.76
N LEU A 81 0.24 11.77 -23.98
CA LEU A 81 0.56 11.03 -25.21
C LEU A 81 2.07 11.02 -25.49
N VAL A 82 2.75 12.14 -25.28
CA VAL A 82 4.23 12.19 -25.41
C VAL A 82 4.88 11.29 -24.37
N ALA A 83 4.39 11.28 -23.11
CA ALA A 83 4.90 10.40 -22.07
C ALA A 83 4.67 8.91 -22.42
N LEU A 84 3.50 8.57 -22.98
CA LEU A 84 3.22 7.23 -23.49
C LEU A 84 4.21 6.85 -24.61
N ALA A 85 4.38 7.68 -25.62
CA ALA A 85 5.30 7.42 -26.72
C ALA A 85 6.76 7.24 -26.26
N ASN A 86 7.20 8.03 -25.28
CA ASN A 86 8.53 7.92 -24.69
C ASN A 86 8.70 6.59 -23.94
N GLY A 87 7.71 6.17 -23.13
CA GLY A 87 7.71 4.88 -22.45
C GLY A 87 7.74 3.71 -23.44
N LEU A 88 6.88 3.73 -24.46
CA LEU A 88 6.88 2.72 -25.53
C LEU A 88 8.23 2.66 -26.27
N GLY A 89 8.91 3.80 -26.41
CA GLY A 89 10.22 3.87 -27.03
C GLY A 89 11.34 3.11 -26.30
N ARG A 90 11.12 2.73 -25.03
CA ARG A 90 12.08 1.96 -24.23
C ARG A 90 11.87 0.45 -24.30
N LEU A 91 10.72 -0.01 -24.78
CA LEU A 91 10.37 -1.43 -24.84
C LEU A 91 11.32 -2.28 -25.70
N PRO A 92 11.81 -1.83 -26.88
CA PRO A 92 12.77 -2.60 -27.64
C PRO A 92 14.06 -2.90 -26.87
N ALA A 93 14.59 -1.89 -26.14
CA ALA A 93 15.79 -2.06 -25.32
C ALA A 93 15.54 -3.04 -24.16
N LEU A 94 14.35 -2.97 -23.54
CA LEU A 94 13.94 -3.90 -22.49
C LEU A 94 13.87 -5.34 -23.00
N ARG A 95 13.27 -5.57 -24.18
CA ARG A 95 13.20 -6.88 -24.82
C ARG A 95 14.57 -7.46 -25.17
N GLU A 96 15.48 -6.61 -25.64
CA GLU A 96 16.84 -7.01 -25.99
C GLU A 96 17.61 -7.51 -24.76
N ARG A 97 17.47 -6.82 -23.62
CA ARG A 97 18.11 -7.25 -22.37
C ARG A 97 17.60 -8.59 -21.84
N LEU A 98 16.35 -8.92 -22.11
CA LEU A 98 15.77 -10.21 -21.74
C LEU A 98 16.12 -11.35 -22.72
N ALA A 99 16.72 -11.05 -23.88
CA ALA A 99 16.99 -12.05 -24.92
C ALA A 99 17.99 -13.13 -24.49
N GLY A 100 18.91 -12.82 -23.56
CA GLY A 100 19.90 -13.76 -23.02
C GLY A 100 19.47 -14.55 -21.79
N CYS A 101 18.24 -14.33 -21.29
CA CYS A 101 17.77 -14.97 -20.07
C CYS A 101 17.27 -16.38 -20.33
N SER A 102 17.69 -17.34 -19.49
CA SER A 102 17.31 -18.77 -19.60
C SER A 102 16.01 -19.11 -18.85
N SER A 103 15.48 -18.19 -18.06
CA SER A 103 14.24 -18.38 -17.30
C SER A 103 13.02 -18.44 -18.22
N ALA A 104 12.17 -19.47 -18.02
CA ALA A 104 10.92 -19.60 -18.76
C ALA A 104 9.97 -18.41 -18.52
N LEU A 105 9.95 -17.87 -17.28
CA LEU A 105 9.14 -16.71 -16.94
C LEU A 105 9.63 -15.45 -17.67
N LEU A 106 10.94 -15.16 -17.63
CA LEU A 106 11.48 -13.99 -18.33
C LEU A 106 11.29 -14.09 -19.85
N ALA A 107 11.36 -15.32 -20.39
CA ALA A 107 11.03 -15.58 -21.80
C ALA A 107 9.56 -15.27 -22.10
N SER A 108 8.62 -15.70 -21.25
CA SER A 108 7.18 -15.38 -21.37
C SER A 108 6.94 -13.88 -21.30
N LEU A 109 7.50 -13.20 -20.30
CA LEU A 109 7.37 -11.76 -20.16
C LEU A 109 7.93 -11.00 -21.37
N ARG A 110 9.05 -11.47 -21.91
CA ARG A 110 9.62 -10.90 -23.15
C ARG A 110 8.68 -11.04 -24.35
N GLU A 111 7.93 -12.14 -24.45
CA GLU A 111 6.95 -12.34 -25.52
C GLU A 111 5.71 -11.45 -25.34
N GLU A 112 5.34 -11.13 -24.10
CA GLU A 112 4.23 -10.25 -23.79
C GLU A 112 4.55 -8.75 -24.00
N LEU A 113 5.82 -8.40 -24.03
CA LEU A 113 6.27 -7.04 -24.36
C LEU A 113 6.05 -6.80 -25.87
N ASP A 114 5.03 -6.00 -26.19
CA ASP A 114 4.77 -5.50 -27.54
C ASP A 114 5.43 -4.14 -27.71
N ASP A 115 6.27 -3.96 -28.71
CA ASP A 115 7.00 -2.71 -28.95
C ASP A 115 6.08 -1.56 -29.35
N LEU A 116 4.85 -1.84 -29.83
CA LEU A 116 3.82 -0.85 -30.19
C LEU A 116 4.40 0.29 -31.05
N THR A 117 5.31 -0.05 -31.96
CA THR A 117 6.10 0.90 -32.76
C THR A 117 5.18 1.80 -33.59
N GLU A 118 4.12 1.24 -34.17
CA GLU A 118 3.14 1.98 -34.96
C GLU A 118 2.41 3.06 -34.14
N LEU A 119 2.11 2.77 -32.86
CA LEU A 119 1.50 3.76 -31.95
C LEU A 119 2.47 4.87 -31.58
N ARG A 120 3.70 4.50 -31.25
CA ARG A 120 4.76 5.47 -30.97
C ARG A 120 4.97 6.41 -32.15
N GLU A 121 5.06 5.88 -33.37
CA GLU A 121 5.24 6.66 -34.57
C GLU A 121 4.02 7.53 -34.88
N LEU A 122 2.80 7.02 -34.68
CA LEU A 122 1.57 7.77 -34.84
C LEU A 122 1.56 8.99 -33.91
N ILE A 123 1.83 8.79 -32.62
CA ILE A 123 1.89 9.88 -31.63
C ILE A 123 2.99 10.88 -32.01
N GLY A 124 4.18 10.41 -32.36
CA GLY A 124 5.31 11.26 -32.74
C GLY A 124 5.06 12.08 -33.98
N ARG A 125 4.28 11.59 -34.97
CA ARG A 125 3.86 12.34 -36.14
C ARG A 125 2.75 13.34 -35.82
N ALA A 126 1.85 12.99 -34.89
CA ALA A 126 0.65 13.80 -34.63
C ALA A 126 0.90 14.93 -33.63
N ILE A 127 1.68 14.69 -32.58
CA ILE A 127 1.83 15.58 -31.43
C ILE A 127 3.22 16.23 -31.45
N VAL A 128 3.30 17.52 -31.09
CA VAL A 128 4.57 18.23 -30.90
C VAL A 128 5.34 17.69 -29.70
N ASP A 129 6.67 17.87 -29.66
CA ASP A 129 7.50 17.34 -28.56
C ASP A 129 7.18 17.98 -27.20
N GLU A 130 6.84 19.28 -27.21
CA GLU A 130 6.46 20.03 -26.02
C GLU A 130 5.03 20.60 -26.17
N PRO A 131 3.99 19.76 -25.95
CA PRO A 131 2.63 20.25 -26.09
C PRO A 131 2.23 21.19 -24.94
N PRO A 132 1.35 22.15 -25.19
CA PRO A 132 0.84 23.06 -24.19
C PRO A 132 0.13 22.28 -23.07
N PHE A 133 -0.05 22.94 -21.91
CA PHE A 133 -0.68 22.29 -20.74
C PHE A 133 -2.14 21.92 -21.01
N SER A 134 -2.87 22.76 -21.72
CA SER A 134 -4.30 22.58 -22.01
C SER A 134 -4.54 22.37 -23.49
N VAL A 135 -5.30 21.32 -23.82
CA VAL A 135 -5.77 21.06 -25.20
C VAL A 135 -6.61 22.23 -25.74
N ARG A 136 -7.24 23.03 -24.87
CA ARG A 136 -8.06 24.19 -25.23
C ARG A 136 -7.25 25.35 -25.83
N GLU A 137 -5.95 25.37 -25.58
CA GLU A 137 -5.07 26.43 -26.10
C GLU A 137 -4.71 26.24 -27.59
N GLY A 138 -4.88 25.03 -28.11
CA GLY A 138 -4.43 24.64 -29.44
C GLY A 138 -2.90 24.56 -29.53
N GLY A 139 -2.37 24.31 -30.74
CA GLY A 139 -0.94 24.29 -30.99
C GLY A 139 -0.22 22.99 -30.59
N PHE A 140 -0.94 21.92 -30.32
CA PHE A 140 -0.37 20.64 -29.93
C PHE A 140 -0.24 19.64 -31.10
N ILE A 141 -0.91 19.84 -32.22
CA ILE A 141 -0.74 19.03 -33.43
C ILE A 141 0.56 19.43 -34.14
N ARG A 142 1.36 18.46 -34.57
CA ARG A 142 2.62 18.68 -35.26
C ARG A 142 2.38 19.23 -36.70
N ALA A 143 3.24 20.10 -37.17
CA ALA A 143 3.24 20.55 -38.56
C ALA A 143 3.48 19.37 -39.51
N GLY A 144 2.76 19.32 -40.63
CA GLY A 144 2.81 18.23 -41.58
C GLY A 144 1.91 17.02 -41.25
N TYR A 145 1.26 17.01 -40.09
CA TYR A 145 0.33 15.95 -39.76
C TYR A 145 -0.99 16.03 -40.53
N HIS A 146 -1.54 17.25 -40.68
CA HIS A 146 -2.80 17.46 -41.38
C HIS A 146 -2.75 18.72 -42.23
N PRO A 147 -3.01 18.65 -43.58
CA PRO A 147 -2.85 19.79 -44.49
C PRO A 147 -3.67 21.02 -44.13
N GLU A 148 -4.89 20.83 -43.61
CA GLU A 148 -5.75 21.97 -43.25
C GLU A 148 -5.29 22.67 -41.97
N VAL A 149 -4.63 21.94 -41.02
CA VAL A 149 -3.98 22.56 -39.85
C VAL A 149 -2.87 23.49 -40.31
N ASP A 150 -2.01 23.03 -41.24
CA ASP A 150 -0.90 23.82 -41.77
C ASP A 150 -1.42 25.04 -42.51
N ARG A 151 -2.45 24.88 -43.36
CA ARG A 151 -3.09 25.97 -44.08
C ARG A 151 -3.68 27.04 -43.15
N LEU A 152 -4.37 26.62 -42.08
CA LEU A 152 -4.94 27.55 -41.10
C LEU A 152 -3.85 28.32 -40.34
N ARG A 153 -2.75 27.64 -39.99
CA ARG A 153 -1.56 28.28 -39.38
C ARG A 153 -0.91 29.29 -40.31
N ASP A 154 -0.81 28.96 -41.60
CA ASP A 154 -0.29 29.88 -42.62
C ASP A 154 -1.16 31.14 -42.78
N ILE A 155 -2.48 30.98 -42.76
CA ILE A 155 -3.41 32.12 -42.77
C ILE A 155 -3.18 33.02 -41.53
N MET A 156 -2.97 32.44 -40.37
CA MET A 156 -2.71 33.19 -39.13
C MET A 156 -1.35 33.89 -39.16
N ALA A 157 -0.31 33.20 -39.63
CA ALA A 157 1.04 33.76 -39.75
C ALA A 157 1.09 34.90 -40.79
N ASN A 158 0.53 34.67 -42.00
CA ASN A 158 0.42 35.65 -43.03
C ASN A 158 -0.49 36.84 -42.63
N GLY A 159 -1.53 36.58 -41.84
CA GLY A 159 -2.39 37.59 -41.26
C GLY A 159 -1.64 38.61 -40.40
N LYS A 160 -0.68 38.19 -39.60
CA LYS A 160 0.19 39.08 -38.81
C LYS A 160 1.09 39.94 -39.74
N GLY A 161 1.62 39.34 -40.79
CA GLY A 161 2.39 40.04 -41.79
C GLY A 161 1.55 41.09 -42.54
N LEU A 162 0.29 40.75 -42.89
CA LEU A 162 -0.64 41.67 -43.52
C LEU A 162 -1.03 42.83 -42.60
N VAL A 163 -1.22 42.60 -41.30
CA VAL A 163 -1.45 43.68 -40.33
C VAL A 163 -0.28 44.65 -40.30
N ALA A 164 0.97 44.15 -40.29
CA ALA A 164 2.16 44.99 -40.33
C ALA A 164 2.27 45.78 -41.68
N SER A 165 1.89 45.17 -42.80
CA SER A 165 1.87 45.81 -44.10
C SER A 165 0.79 46.89 -44.16
N ILE A 166 -0.39 46.68 -43.58
CA ILE A 166 -1.44 47.70 -43.45
C ILE A 166 -0.91 48.86 -42.60
N GLU A 167 -0.24 48.61 -41.48
CA GLU A 167 0.34 49.68 -40.66
C GLU A 167 1.33 50.53 -41.45
N ALA A 168 2.25 49.89 -42.19
CA ALA A 168 3.23 50.61 -43.01
C ALA A 168 2.57 51.45 -44.10
N ARG A 169 1.62 50.85 -44.81
CA ARG A 169 0.88 51.54 -45.88
C ARG A 169 0.03 52.70 -45.37
N GLU A 170 -0.67 52.52 -44.29
CA GLU A 170 -1.49 53.59 -43.71
C GLU A 170 -0.64 54.68 -43.06
N LYS A 171 0.57 54.40 -42.55
CA LYS A 171 1.56 55.46 -42.20
C LYS A 171 1.99 56.29 -43.38
N GLU A 172 2.29 55.66 -44.51
CA GLU A 172 2.70 56.34 -45.73
C GLU A 172 1.56 57.19 -46.32
N LYS A 173 0.36 56.58 -46.38
CA LYS A 173 -0.84 57.26 -46.96
C LYS A 173 -1.29 58.44 -46.11
N THR A 174 -1.24 58.39 -44.82
CA THR A 174 -1.72 59.44 -43.91
C THR A 174 -0.65 60.39 -43.48
N GLY A 175 0.63 60.06 -43.66
CA GLY A 175 1.77 60.84 -43.14
C GLY A 175 1.92 60.79 -41.60
N ILE A 176 1.11 59.99 -40.89
CA ILE A 176 1.10 59.93 -39.46
C ILE A 176 2.17 58.94 -38.99
N LYS A 177 3.33 59.43 -38.62
CA LYS A 177 4.47 58.56 -38.19
C LYS A 177 4.21 57.78 -36.89
N SER A 178 3.35 58.27 -35.98
CA SER A 178 2.99 57.65 -34.70
C SER A 178 1.86 56.63 -34.81
N LEU A 179 1.26 56.43 -36.00
CA LEU A 179 0.22 55.43 -36.22
C LEU A 179 0.74 54.03 -35.86
N LYS A 180 -0.05 53.30 -35.10
CA LYS A 180 0.21 51.89 -34.75
C LYS A 180 -1.05 51.07 -34.94
N VAL A 181 -0.91 49.86 -35.46
CA VAL A 181 -1.97 48.86 -35.43
C VAL A 181 -1.80 47.98 -34.20
N GLY A 182 -2.82 47.93 -33.35
CA GLY A 182 -2.87 47.13 -32.15
C GLY A 182 -4.06 46.19 -32.15
N TYR A 183 -4.07 45.24 -31.20
CA TYR A 183 -5.18 44.33 -30.98
C TYR A 183 -5.67 44.43 -29.51
N ASN A 184 -6.98 44.43 -29.33
CA ASN A 184 -7.61 44.40 -28.03
C ASN A 184 -8.73 43.34 -28.02
N LYS A 185 -8.80 42.52 -27.00
CA LYS A 185 -9.80 41.41 -26.89
C LYS A 185 -11.25 41.88 -27.01
N VAL A 186 -11.56 43.14 -26.62
CA VAL A 186 -12.93 43.68 -26.62
C VAL A 186 -13.28 44.33 -27.96
N PHE A 187 -12.32 45.03 -28.59
CA PHE A 187 -12.57 45.86 -29.77
C PHE A 187 -11.94 45.31 -31.07
N GLY A 188 -11.15 44.24 -30.96
CA GLY A 188 -10.43 43.65 -32.09
C GLY A 188 -9.19 44.43 -32.50
N TYR A 189 -8.83 44.36 -33.77
CA TYR A 189 -7.75 45.17 -34.34
C TYR A 189 -8.17 46.62 -34.48
N TYR A 190 -7.27 47.55 -34.16
CA TYR A 190 -7.49 48.98 -34.24
C TYR A 190 -6.22 49.71 -34.70
N ILE A 191 -6.43 50.87 -35.27
CA ILE A 191 -5.38 51.85 -35.60
C ILE A 191 -5.39 52.90 -34.49
N GLU A 192 -4.27 53.03 -33.77
CA GLU A 192 -4.11 54.07 -32.74
C GLU A 192 -3.37 55.26 -33.29
N VAL A 193 -3.99 56.45 -33.14
CA VAL A 193 -3.44 57.72 -33.56
C VAL A 193 -3.39 58.66 -32.37
N SER A 194 -2.24 59.28 -32.11
CA SER A 194 -2.08 60.25 -31.04
C SER A 194 -2.85 61.54 -31.30
N ASN A 195 -3.28 62.23 -30.24
CA ASN A 195 -4.06 63.46 -30.34
C ASN A 195 -3.44 64.56 -31.24
N SER A 196 -2.08 64.61 -31.34
CA SER A 196 -1.34 65.54 -32.17
C SER A 196 -1.60 65.37 -33.65
N TYR A 197 -2.09 64.20 -34.10
CA TYR A 197 -2.31 63.90 -35.53
C TYR A 197 -3.79 63.65 -35.85
N LYS A 198 -4.69 64.00 -34.97
CA LYS A 198 -6.13 63.76 -35.12
C LYS A 198 -6.72 64.45 -36.36
N SER A 199 -6.25 65.62 -36.74
CA SER A 199 -6.68 66.36 -37.94
C SER A 199 -6.23 65.75 -39.28
N MET A 200 -5.28 64.78 -39.20
CA MET A 200 -4.76 64.08 -40.39
C MET A 200 -5.45 62.75 -40.65
N VAL A 201 -6.38 62.36 -39.75
CA VAL A 201 -7.09 61.09 -39.88
C VAL A 201 -8.10 61.15 -41.01
N PRO A 202 -8.07 60.22 -41.99
CA PRO A 202 -9.03 60.14 -43.06
C PRO A 202 -10.47 59.94 -42.58
N GLU A 203 -11.44 60.53 -43.33
CA GLU A 203 -12.88 60.33 -43.03
C GLU A 203 -13.34 58.88 -43.14
N THR A 204 -12.60 58.04 -43.86
CA THR A 204 -12.87 56.59 -43.98
C THR A 204 -12.58 55.81 -42.74
N TYR A 205 -11.90 56.38 -41.72
CA TYR A 205 -11.62 55.74 -40.46
C TYR A 205 -12.82 55.87 -39.53
N ILE A 206 -13.31 54.75 -39.02
CA ILE A 206 -14.42 54.71 -38.08
C ILE A 206 -13.85 54.76 -36.66
N ARG A 207 -14.16 55.81 -35.91
CA ARG A 207 -13.72 55.97 -34.53
C ARG A 207 -14.39 54.92 -33.63
N LYS A 208 -13.62 54.20 -32.83
CA LYS A 208 -14.07 53.15 -31.88
C LYS A 208 -13.91 53.55 -30.42
N GLN A 209 -12.81 54.24 -30.09
CA GLN A 209 -12.51 54.58 -28.70
C GLN A 209 -11.67 55.87 -28.65
N THR A 210 -11.98 56.74 -27.68
CA THR A 210 -11.18 57.90 -27.32
C THR A 210 -10.38 57.58 -26.06
N LEU A 211 -9.07 57.83 -26.10
CA LEU A 211 -8.13 57.71 -25.01
C LEU A 211 -7.63 59.08 -24.59
N THR A 212 -6.99 59.17 -23.42
CA THR A 212 -6.35 60.41 -22.95
C THR A 212 -5.22 60.87 -23.86
N SER A 213 -4.49 59.95 -24.48
CA SER A 213 -3.32 60.20 -25.34
C SER A 213 -3.57 60.10 -26.84
N GLY A 214 -4.76 59.66 -27.28
CA GLY A 214 -5.06 59.39 -28.68
C GLY A 214 -6.46 58.86 -28.92
N GLU A 215 -6.74 58.48 -30.16
CA GLU A 215 -7.99 57.82 -30.55
C GLU A 215 -7.70 56.53 -31.30
N ARG A 216 -8.62 55.59 -31.18
CA ARG A 216 -8.59 54.29 -31.85
C ARG A 216 -9.63 54.22 -32.92
N TYR A 217 -9.20 53.82 -34.11
CA TYR A 217 -10.00 53.73 -35.31
C TYR A 217 -9.99 52.32 -35.88
N ILE A 218 -10.96 52.02 -36.73
CA ILE A 218 -11.03 50.81 -37.54
C ILE A 218 -11.26 51.18 -39.01
N THR A 219 -10.67 50.38 -39.90
CA THR A 219 -10.95 50.45 -41.34
C THR A 219 -11.70 49.18 -41.76
N GLN A 220 -12.43 49.24 -42.87
CA GLN A 220 -13.15 48.10 -43.43
C GLN A 220 -12.18 46.94 -43.73
N GLU A 221 -11.02 47.24 -44.31
CA GLU A 221 -9.97 46.26 -44.62
C GLU A 221 -9.44 45.56 -43.36
N LEU A 222 -9.20 46.33 -42.31
CA LEU A 222 -8.72 45.78 -41.04
C LEU A 222 -9.77 44.86 -40.40
N LYS A 223 -11.06 45.18 -40.51
CA LYS A 223 -12.18 44.38 -40.03
C LYS A 223 -12.32 43.06 -40.81
N GLU A 224 -12.14 43.10 -42.14
CA GLU A 224 -12.19 41.91 -42.97
C GLU A 224 -11.01 40.95 -42.67
N LEU A 225 -9.81 41.53 -42.49
CA LEU A 225 -8.61 40.77 -42.10
C LEU A 225 -8.78 40.13 -40.71
N GLU A 226 -9.32 40.89 -39.76
CA GLU A 226 -9.67 40.41 -38.44
C GLU A 226 -10.61 39.19 -38.49
N SER A 227 -11.70 39.32 -39.25
CA SER A 227 -12.66 38.22 -39.40
C SER A 227 -12.02 36.96 -39.99
N LYS A 228 -11.08 37.11 -40.92
CA LYS A 228 -10.33 36.00 -41.51
C LYS A 228 -9.38 35.36 -40.49
N ILE A 229 -8.64 36.15 -39.73
CA ILE A 229 -7.68 35.66 -38.74
C ILE A 229 -8.41 34.97 -37.58
N LEU A 230 -9.44 35.60 -36.99
CA LEU A 230 -10.20 35.03 -35.89
C LEU A 230 -10.94 33.75 -36.31
N GLY A 231 -11.59 33.78 -37.49
CA GLY A 231 -12.24 32.60 -38.03
C GLY A 231 -11.27 31.46 -38.36
N ALA A 232 -10.03 31.74 -38.76
CA ALA A 232 -9.00 30.72 -38.93
C ALA A 232 -8.54 30.15 -37.59
N HIS A 233 -8.40 30.99 -36.56
CA HIS A 233 -8.01 30.54 -35.21
C HIS A 233 -9.04 29.62 -34.58
N GLU A 234 -10.31 29.99 -34.60
CA GLU A 234 -11.40 29.16 -34.06
C GLU A 234 -11.50 27.80 -34.78
N ARG A 235 -11.40 27.82 -36.13
CA ARG A 235 -11.39 26.60 -36.96
C ARG A 235 -10.19 25.73 -36.67
N LEU A 236 -9.01 26.33 -36.45
CA LEU A 236 -7.78 25.61 -36.12
C LEU A 236 -7.95 24.86 -34.78
N ILE A 237 -8.41 25.54 -33.73
CA ILE A 237 -8.63 24.91 -32.42
C ILE A 237 -9.66 23.77 -32.52
N ALA A 238 -10.78 24.00 -33.20
CA ALA A 238 -11.81 23.00 -33.39
C ALA A 238 -11.30 21.76 -34.17
N LEU A 239 -10.48 21.99 -35.20
CA LEU A 239 -9.87 20.93 -36.00
C LEU A 239 -8.84 20.16 -35.21
N GLU A 240 -7.94 20.83 -34.48
CA GLU A 240 -6.94 20.20 -33.65
C GLU A 240 -7.61 19.33 -32.55
N HIS A 241 -8.68 19.83 -31.92
CA HIS A 241 -9.43 19.07 -30.94
C HIS A 241 -10.06 17.79 -31.52
N ARG A 242 -10.65 17.88 -32.73
CA ARG A 242 -11.19 16.72 -33.42
C ARG A 242 -10.11 15.69 -33.73
N LEU A 243 -8.99 16.11 -34.30
CA LEU A 243 -7.86 15.23 -34.64
C LEU A 243 -7.28 14.58 -33.38
N PHE A 244 -7.26 15.31 -32.28
CA PHE A 244 -6.84 14.75 -30.98
C PHE A 244 -7.81 13.68 -30.47
N SER A 245 -9.12 13.90 -30.59
CA SER A 245 -10.12 12.91 -30.21
C SER A 245 -10.01 11.63 -31.05
N GLU A 246 -9.85 11.77 -32.38
CA GLU A 246 -9.63 10.64 -33.30
C GLU A 246 -8.34 9.87 -32.95
N LEU A 247 -7.29 10.57 -32.50
CA LEU A 247 -6.05 9.97 -32.03
C LEU A 247 -6.26 9.18 -30.73
N LEU A 248 -7.00 9.75 -29.75
CA LEU A 248 -7.33 9.05 -28.50
C LEU A 248 -8.16 7.78 -28.76
N GLU A 249 -9.14 7.83 -29.67
CA GLU A 249 -9.93 6.65 -30.07
C GLU A 249 -9.05 5.57 -30.71
N THR A 250 -8.12 5.97 -31.59
CA THR A 250 -7.19 5.03 -32.23
C THR A 250 -6.29 4.34 -31.22
N ILE A 251 -5.76 5.08 -30.24
CA ILE A 251 -4.94 4.54 -29.16
C ILE A 251 -5.78 3.67 -28.24
N GLY A 252 -7.00 4.12 -27.88
CA GLY A 252 -7.95 3.35 -27.07
C GLY A 252 -8.33 2.02 -27.68
N GLY A 253 -8.39 1.93 -29.03
CA GLY A 253 -8.59 0.67 -29.75
C GLY A 253 -7.46 -0.35 -29.59
N GLN A 254 -6.30 0.04 -29.05
CA GLN A 254 -5.17 -0.84 -28.77
C GLN A 254 -5.01 -1.14 -27.26
N LEU A 255 -6.06 -0.88 -26.48
CA LEU A 255 -6.08 -1.01 -25.01
C LEU A 255 -5.50 -2.35 -24.53
N ASP A 256 -5.97 -3.46 -25.07
CA ASP A 256 -5.55 -4.81 -24.63
C ASP A 256 -4.07 -5.08 -24.85
N ARG A 257 -3.49 -4.55 -25.93
CA ARG A 257 -2.06 -4.68 -26.23
C ARG A 257 -1.22 -3.87 -25.26
N ILE A 258 -1.63 -2.61 -25.04
CA ILE A 258 -0.94 -1.72 -24.10
C ILE A 258 -1.02 -2.27 -22.68
N GLN A 259 -2.18 -2.79 -22.29
CA GLN A 259 -2.39 -3.33 -20.94
C GLN A 259 -1.57 -4.60 -20.70
N ARG A 260 -1.49 -5.53 -21.66
CA ARG A 260 -0.61 -6.70 -21.55
C ARG A 260 0.85 -6.28 -21.39
N THR A 261 1.30 -5.35 -22.22
CA THR A 261 2.68 -4.83 -22.12
C THR A 261 2.92 -4.11 -20.78
N ALA A 262 1.96 -3.32 -20.29
CA ALA A 262 2.04 -2.65 -19.00
C ALA A 262 2.16 -3.64 -17.84
N ASN A 263 1.38 -4.72 -17.87
CA ASN A 263 1.47 -5.80 -16.89
C ASN A 263 2.86 -6.48 -16.92
N ALA A 264 3.35 -6.82 -18.12
CA ALA A 264 4.68 -7.43 -18.24
C ALA A 264 5.79 -6.50 -17.72
N VAL A 265 5.70 -5.20 -17.99
CA VAL A 265 6.64 -4.20 -17.45
C VAL A 265 6.54 -4.12 -15.93
N ALA A 266 5.33 -4.10 -15.37
CA ALA A 266 5.12 -4.06 -13.92
C ALA A 266 5.69 -5.29 -13.22
N GLU A 267 5.53 -6.49 -13.80
CA GLU A 267 6.12 -7.71 -13.26
C GLU A 267 7.64 -7.68 -13.31
N LEU A 268 8.21 -7.23 -14.41
CA LEU A 268 9.66 -7.08 -14.54
C LEU A 268 10.21 -6.08 -13.53
N ASP A 269 9.51 -5.00 -13.27
CA ASP A 269 9.90 -3.99 -12.27
C ASP A 269 9.91 -4.57 -10.85
N VAL A 270 8.87 -5.32 -10.49
CA VAL A 270 8.80 -6.01 -9.20
C VAL A 270 9.93 -7.05 -9.06
N LEU A 271 10.15 -7.88 -10.09
CA LEU A 271 11.22 -8.89 -10.07
C LEU A 271 12.61 -8.25 -9.96
N ALA A 272 12.84 -7.16 -10.69
CA ALA A 272 14.10 -6.42 -10.62
C ALA A 272 14.31 -5.82 -9.22
N ALA A 273 13.27 -5.22 -8.63
CA ALA A 273 13.32 -4.64 -7.29
C ALA A 273 13.60 -5.71 -6.21
N LEU A 274 12.90 -6.85 -6.26
CA LEU A 274 13.10 -7.95 -5.32
C LEU A 274 14.51 -8.56 -5.46
N ALA A 275 15.00 -8.73 -6.69
CA ALA A 275 16.34 -9.24 -6.95
C ALA A 275 17.43 -8.28 -6.45
N GLN A 276 17.23 -6.97 -6.65
CA GLN A 276 18.16 -5.95 -6.18
C GLN A 276 18.26 -5.96 -4.65
N VAL A 277 17.11 -5.92 -3.96
CA VAL A 277 17.07 -5.94 -2.49
C VAL A 277 17.69 -7.24 -1.94
N ALA A 278 17.39 -8.38 -2.56
CA ALA A 278 17.94 -9.67 -2.15
C ALA A 278 19.46 -9.72 -2.27
N ALA A 279 20.01 -9.20 -3.36
CA ALA A 279 21.46 -9.17 -3.59
C ALA A 279 22.18 -8.19 -2.66
N GLU A 280 21.63 -6.99 -2.47
CA GLU A 280 22.25 -5.96 -1.61
C GLU A 280 22.27 -6.36 -0.14
N ASN A 281 21.27 -7.13 0.30
CA ASN A 281 21.07 -7.44 1.73
C ASN A 281 21.37 -8.91 2.07
N ASN A 282 21.94 -9.68 1.16
CA ASN A 282 22.25 -11.10 1.37
C ASN A 282 21.03 -11.91 1.86
N TYR A 283 19.91 -11.80 1.14
CA TYR A 283 18.72 -12.58 1.43
C TYR A 283 18.84 -13.98 0.79
N CYS A 284 18.28 -14.99 1.46
CA CYS A 284 18.25 -16.35 0.93
C CYS A 284 16.91 -16.66 0.26
N ARG A 285 16.93 -17.61 -0.67
CA ARG A 285 15.72 -18.15 -1.28
C ARG A 285 15.01 -19.05 -0.26
N PRO A 286 13.73 -18.77 0.08
CA PRO A 286 12.95 -19.67 0.93
C PRO A 286 12.52 -20.93 0.15
N VAL A 287 12.35 -22.04 0.86
CA VAL A 287 11.56 -23.18 0.41
C VAL A 287 10.13 -22.93 0.86
N VAL A 288 9.18 -22.97 -0.07
CA VAL A 288 7.75 -22.80 0.24
C VAL A 288 6.98 -24.00 -0.30
N ASP A 289 6.17 -24.61 0.56
CA ASP A 289 5.39 -25.81 0.24
C ASP A 289 4.08 -25.86 1.06
N ASP A 290 3.31 -26.93 0.90
CA ASP A 290 2.05 -27.15 1.61
C ASP A 290 2.21 -27.75 3.01
N SER A 291 3.44 -27.87 3.52
CA SER A 291 3.70 -28.36 4.89
C SER A 291 3.19 -27.39 5.96
N ASP A 292 3.26 -27.80 7.22
CA ASP A 292 2.95 -26.95 8.37
C ASP A 292 4.21 -26.34 9.02
N GLU A 293 5.40 -26.54 8.43
CA GLU A 293 6.67 -26.08 8.95
C GLU A 293 6.87 -24.57 8.74
N LEU A 294 7.46 -23.92 9.74
CA LEU A 294 8.08 -22.59 9.61
C LEU A 294 9.44 -22.66 10.29
N THR A 295 10.48 -22.85 9.50
CA THR A 295 11.86 -22.95 10.00
C THR A 295 12.70 -21.84 9.38
N ILE A 296 13.25 -20.97 10.23
CA ILE A 296 14.08 -19.83 9.84
C ILE A 296 15.41 -19.95 10.59
N THR A 297 16.52 -19.96 9.86
CA THR A 297 17.87 -19.99 10.44
C THR A 297 18.51 -18.62 10.25
N GLU A 298 19.04 -18.06 11.34
CA GLU A 298 19.68 -16.74 11.36
C GLU A 298 18.78 -15.63 10.76
N GLY A 299 17.49 -15.66 11.09
CA GLY A 299 16.52 -14.66 10.64
C GLY A 299 16.88 -13.27 11.14
N ARG A 300 16.69 -12.27 10.27
CA ARG A 300 16.93 -10.85 10.53
C ARG A 300 15.66 -10.04 10.26
N HIS A 301 15.52 -8.91 10.91
CA HIS A 301 14.37 -8.03 10.67
C HIS A 301 14.68 -7.09 9.50
N PRO A 302 13.98 -7.18 8.36
CA PRO A 302 14.35 -6.48 7.12
C PRO A 302 14.43 -4.96 7.26
N VAL A 303 13.61 -4.37 8.11
CA VAL A 303 13.60 -2.91 8.32
C VAL A 303 14.61 -2.50 9.40
N VAL A 304 14.63 -3.22 10.54
CA VAL A 304 15.48 -2.83 11.67
C VAL A 304 16.96 -2.97 11.32
N GLU A 305 17.36 -4.02 10.57
CA GLU A 305 18.76 -4.18 10.15
C GLU A 305 19.25 -3.01 9.29
N GLN A 306 18.37 -2.41 8.46
CA GLN A 306 18.71 -1.24 7.65
C GLN A 306 18.80 0.07 8.46
N MET A 307 18.07 0.15 9.58
CA MET A 307 18.06 1.35 10.44
C MET A 307 19.24 1.39 11.42
N LEU A 308 19.91 0.25 11.66
CA LEU A 308 21.04 0.18 12.59
C LEU A 308 22.28 0.84 12.00
N LYS A 309 22.64 2.01 12.53
CA LYS A 309 23.86 2.72 12.15
C LYS A 309 25.02 2.24 13.00
N GLY A 310 25.99 1.51 12.39
CA GLY A 310 27.25 1.12 13.05
C GLY A 310 27.19 -0.07 14.00
N SER A 311 26.06 -0.79 14.09
CA SER A 311 25.94 -2.05 14.82
C SER A 311 25.31 -3.14 13.94
N LEU A 312 25.78 -4.38 14.07
CA LEU A 312 25.20 -5.50 13.36
C LEU A 312 23.89 -5.93 14.03
N PHE A 313 22.94 -6.34 13.21
CA PHE A 313 21.72 -7.01 13.69
C PHE A 313 22.08 -8.39 14.26
N VAL A 314 21.51 -8.77 15.39
CA VAL A 314 21.70 -10.10 15.98
C VAL A 314 20.65 -11.05 15.39
N PRO A 315 21.06 -12.01 14.55
CA PRO A 315 20.11 -12.93 13.94
C PRO A 315 19.57 -13.94 14.94
N ASN A 316 18.37 -14.48 14.67
CA ASN A 316 17.71 -15.47 15.51
C ASN A 316 17.08 -16.60 14.70
N ASP A 317 17.12 -17.80 15.27
CA ASP A 317 16.48 -18.97 14.71
C ASP A 317 15.02 -19.05 15.17
N THR A 318 14.17 -19.64 14.32
CA THR A 318 12.76 -19.92 14.63
C THR A 318 12.36 -21.26 14.09
N ARG A 319 11.64 -22.02 14.89
CA ARG A 319 10.99 -23.26 14.46
C ARG A 319 9.57 -23.30 15.01
N LEU A 320 8.60 -23.39 14.11
CA LEU A 320 7.19 -23.56 14.40
C LEU A 320 6.61 -24.64 13.47
N ASN A 321 5.68 -25.42 14.01
CA ASN A 321 4.85 -26.37 13.26
C ASN A 321 3.53 -26.59 13.99
N CYS A 322 2.62 -27.38 13.43
CA CYS A 322 1.32 -27.65 14.07
C CYS A 322 1.34 -28.85 15.02
N THR A 323 2.51 -29.39 15.37
CA THR A 323 2.67 -30.58 16.23
C THR A 323 3.50 -30.28 17.46
N THR A 324 4.82 -30.32 17.36
CA THR A 324 5.76 -30.27 18.49
C THR A 324 6.15 -28.89 18.97
N ASP A 325 6.08 -27.89 18.05
CA ASP A 325 6.52 -26.51 18.27
C ASP A 325 5.42 -25.54 17.79
N ARG A 326 4.21 -25.69 18.35
CA ARG A 326 3.02 -24.96 17.89
C ARG A 326 2.94 -23.54 18.44
N CYS A 327 3.24 -23.38 19.72
CA CYS A 327 3.18 -22.11 20.41
C CYS A 327 4.50 -21.84 21.14
N LEU A 328 5.19 -20.76 20.77
CA LEU A 328 6.40 -20.30 21.45
C LEU A 328 6.04 -19.20 22.45
N ILE A 329 6.11 -19.50 23.74
CA ILE A 329 5.96 -18.51 24.81
C ILE A 329 7.31 -17.83 25.03
N ILE A 330 7.38 -16.53 24.77
CA ILE A 330 8.62 -15.76 24.80
C ILE A 330 8.59 -14.80 25.99
N THR A 331 9.43 -15.07 26.99
CA THR A 331 9.55 -14.24 28.19
C THR A 331 10.78 -13.32 28.14
N GLY A 332 10.84 -12.34 29.02
CA GLY A 332 11.96 -11.39 29.14
C GLY A 332 11.53 -9.94 29.06
N PRO A 333 12.46 -8.98 29.26
CA PRO A 333 12.14 -7.55 29.32
C PRO A 333 11.78 -6.94 27.97
N ASN A 334 11.02 -5.83 27.96
CA ASN A 334 10.50 -5.21 26.74
C ASN A 334 11.56 -4.70 25.79
N MET A 335 12.61 -4.05 26.27
CA MET A 335 13.64 -3.47 25.40
C MET A 335 14.63 -4.50 24.85
N ALA A 336 14.49 -5.78 25.20
CA ALA A 336 15.46 -6.79 24.82
C ALA A 336 15.27 -7.35 23.40
N GLY A 337 14.13 -7.05 22.72
CA GLY A 337 13.93 -7.39 21.31
C GLY A 337 12.85 -8.46 21.03
N LYS A 338 12.00 -8.86 22.00
CA LYS A 338 10.89 -9.81 21.79
C LYS A 338 9.99 -9.44 20.62
N SER A 339 9.42 -8.24 20.66
CA SER A 339 8.51 -7.74 19.62
C SER A 339 9.19 -7.64 18.24
N THR A 340 10.47 -7.27 18.20
CA THR A 340 11.27 -7.24 16.97
C THR A 340 11.41 -8.65 16.39
N TYR A 341 11.72 -9.65 17.22
CA TYR A 341 11.82 -11.05 16.80
C TYR A 341 10.49 -11.60 16.27
N MET A 342 9.39 -11.32 16.93
CA MET A 342 8.08 -11.80 16.47
C MET A 342 7.65 -11.16 15.15
N ARG A 343 7.83 -9.82 15.02
CA ARG A 343 7.55 -9.11 13.76
C ARG A 343 8.43 -9.60 12.61
N GLN A 344 9.71 -9.87 12.89
CA GLN A 344 10.64 -10.46 11.93
C GLN A 344 10.07 -11.74 11.32
N ASN A 345 9.57 -12.67 12.15
CA ASN A 345 9.04 -13.94 11.67
C ASN A 345 7.78 -13.76 10.81
N ALA A 346 6.87 -12.87 11.22
CA ALA A 346 5.69 -12.52 10.43
C ALA A 346 6.06 -11.91 9.07
N LEU A 347 7.04 -11.00 9.05
CA LEU A 347 7.53 -10.38 7.81
C LEU A 347 8.23 -11.39 6.91
N ILE A 348 9.07 -12.28 7.46
CA ILE A 348 9.74 -13.33 6.68
C ILE A 348 8.71 -14.27 6.03
N ALA A 349 7.70 -14.71 6.79
CA ALA A 349 6.62 -15.55 6.24
C ALA A 349 5.83 -14.82 5.14
N LEU A 350 5.52 -13.54 5.34
CA LEU A 350 4.86 -12.70 4.33
C LEU A 350 5.74 -12.55 3.08
N MET A 351 7.02 -12.18 3.25
CA MET A 351 7.98 -12.01 2.15
C MET A 351 8.12 -13.30 1.35
N ALA A 352 8.26 -14.45 2.01
CA ALA A 352 8.31 -15.75 1.35
C ALA A 352 7.05 -16.00 0.50
N GLN A 353 5.87 -15.74 1.05
CA GLN A 353 4.59 -16.00 0.34
C GLN A 353 4.26 -15.02 -0.78
N ILE A 354 4.77 -13.80 -0.74
CA ILE A 354 4.66 -12.89 -1.88
C ILE A 354 5.74 -13.15 -2.95
N GLY A 355 6.64 -14.09 -2.68
CA GLY A 355 7.63 -14.48 -3.65
C GLY A 355 8.99 -13.79 -3.53
N SER A 356 9.26 -13.09 -2.47
CA SER A 356 10.55 -12.47 -2.20
C SER A 356 11.54 -13.46 -1.60
N PHE A 357 12.83 -13.22 -1.81
CA PHE A 357 13.86 -13.75 -0.94
C PHE A 357 13.75 -13.10 0.44
N VAL A 358 14.28 -13.79 1.45
CA VAL A 358 14.06 -13.44 2.84
C VAL A 358 15.37 -13.19 3.60
N PRO A 359 15.36 -12.30 4.60
CA PRO A 359 16.54 -11.97 5.40
C PRO A 359 16.89 -13.11 6.39
N ALA A 360 17.42 -14.20 5.89
CA ALA A 360 17.84 -15.36 6.66
C ALA A 360 19.01 -16.06 5.98
N SER A 361 19.70 -16.98 6.68
CA SER A 361 20.68 -17.87 6.05
C SER A 361 20.01 -19.08 5.35
N SER A 362 18.90 -19.56 5.93
CA SER A 362 17.99 -20.53 5.29
C SER A 362 16.57 -20.33 5.81
N CYS A 363 15.59 -20.67 4.99
CA CYS A 363 14.19 -20.50 5.33
C CYS A 363 13.31 -21.56 4.66
N HIS A 364 12.43 -22.19 5.43
CA HIS A 364 11.39 -23.08 4.97
C HIS A 364 10.05 -22.61 5.54
N VAL A 365 9.07 -22.38 4.66
CA VAL A 365 7.75 -21.85 5.00
C VAL A 365 6.67 -22.75 4.42
N GLY A 366 5.97 -23.49 5.27
CA GLY A 366 4.68 -24.07 4.92
C GLY A 366 3.65 -22.94 4.75
N VAL A 367 2.90 -22.95 3.67
CA VAL A 367 1.94 -21.88 3.33
C VAL A 367 0.96 -21.64 4.48
N VAL A 368 0.87 -20.39 4.92
CA VAL A 368 -0.13 -19.92 5.88
C VAL A 368 -1.27 -19.21 5.16
N ASP A 369 -2.50 -19.46 5.61
CA ASP A 369 -3.70 -18.84 5.00
C ASP A 369 -3.91 -17.40 5.48
N ALA A 370 -3.42 -17.09 6.69
CA ALA A 370 -3.48 -15.75 7.26
C ALA A 370 -2.34 -15.51 8.25
N ILE A 371 -1.92 -14.25 8.38
CA ILE A 371 -1.00 -13.79 9.42
C ILE A 371 -1.77 -12.79 10.28
N PHE A 372 -1.97 -13.12 11.54
CA PHE A 372 -2.61 -12.26 12.52
C PHE A 372 -1.58 -11.69 13.49
N THR A 373 -1.64 -10.40 13.72
CA THR A 373 -0.73 -9.74 14.66
C THR A 373 -1.51 -8.88 15.65
N ARG A 374 -1.18 -9.01 16.94
CA ARG A 374 -1.57 -8.09 17.99
C ARG A 374 -0.30 -7.61 18.69
N ILE A 375 0.21 -6.45 18.27
CA ILE A 375 1.51 -5.92 18.71
C ILE A 375 1.35 -4.44 19.08
N GLY A 376 1.26 -4.14 20.39
CA GLY A 376 1.15 -2.78 20.91
C GLY A 376 -0.10 -2.04 20.47
N ALA A 377 -0.79 -1.33 21.37
CA ALA A 377 -1.84 -0.40 20.99
C ALA A 377 -1.24 0.99 20.76
N SER A 378 -1.60 1.64 19.67
CA SER A 378 -1.65 3.10 19.65
C SER A 378 -2.98 3.51 20.29
N ASP A 379 -2.95 4.44 21.23
CA ASP A 379 -4.15 5.01 21.84
C ASP A 379 -5.04 5.61 20.73
N ASP A 380 -6.16 4.97 20.44
CA ASP A 380 -7.19 5.57 19.61
C ASP A 380 -8.12 6.42 20.47
N LEU A 381 -7.61 7.58 20.89
CA LEU A 381 -8.34 8.58 21.65
C LEU A 381 -9.58 9.10 20.90
N ALA A 382 -9.65 8.91 19.58
CA ALA A 382 -10.76 9.40 18.76
C ALA A 382 -12.03 8.54 18.90
N ALA A 383 -11.89 7.25 19.20
CA ALA A 383 -13.02 6.32 19.35
C ALA A 383 -13.57 6.22 20.80
N GLY A 384 -12.92 6.86 21.79
CA GLY A 384 -13.36 6.85 23.19
C GLY A 384 -13.32 5.47 23.86
N GLN A 385 -12.65 4.48 23.26
CA GLN A 385 -12.50 3.14 23.81
C GLN A 385 -11.23 3.07 24.67
N SER A 386 -11.28 2.28 25.77
CA SER A 386 -10.07 2.00 26.54
C SER A 386 -9.13 1.11 25.74
N THR A 387 -7.82 1.30 25.92
CA THR A 387 -6.77 0.46 25.30
C THR A 387 -7.00 -1.02 25.52
N PHE A 388 -7.51 -1.41 26.69
CA PHE A 388 -7.87 -2.78 27.00
C PHE A 388 -9.05 -3.31 26.17
N MET A 389 -10.08 -2.47 25.93
CA MET A 389 -11.22 -2.88 25.10
C MET A 389 -10.81 -3.07 23.63
N VAL A 390 -9.96 -2.20 23.11
CA VAL A 390 -9.39 -2.34 21.77
C VAL A 390 -8.59 -3.64 21.68
N GLU A 391 -7.71 -3.90 22.66
CA GLU A 391 -6.94 -5.14 22.73
C GLU A 391 -7.84 -6.39 22.71
N MET A 392 -8.87 -6.41 23.54
CA MET A 392 -9.79 -7.57 23.60
C MET A 392 -10.59 -7.75 22.31
N THR A 393 -10.98 -6.67 21.67
CA THR A 393 -11.66 -6.72 20.38
C THR A 393 -10.76 -7.32 19.28
N GLU A 394 -9.49 -6.90 19.23
CA GLU A 394 -8.51 -7.45 18.28
C GLU A 394 -8.24 -8.93 18.54
N VAL A 395 -8.07 -9.33 19.80
CA VAL A 395 -7.90 -10.74 20.18
C VAL A 395 -9.13 -11.57 19.79
N ALA A 396 -10.34 -11.07 20.06
CA ALA A 396 -11.59 -11.74 19.68
C ALA A 396 -11.70 -11.93 18.16
N GLU A 397 -11.32 -10.93 17.38
CA GLU A 397 -11.28 -11.04 15.92
C GLU A 397 -10.27 -12.10 15.44
N ILE A 398 -9.09 -12.17 16.06
CA ILE A 398 -8.08 -13.19 15.77
C ILE A 398 -8.65 -14.59 16.07
N LEU A 399 -9.17 -14.81 17.27
CA LEU A 399 -9.71 -16.10 17.68
C LEU A 399 -10.89 -16.56 16.82
N LYS A 400 -11.68 -15.62 16.30
CA LYS A 400 -12.81 -15.91 15.41
C LYS A 400 -12.40 -16.30 13.99
N ASN A 401 -11.31 -15.72 13.48
CA ASN A 401 -10.95 -15.82 12.06
C ASN A 401 -9.71 -16.70 11.80
N ALA A 402 -8.91 -16.99 12.83
CA ALA A 402 -7.74 -17.85 12.67
C ALA A 402 -8.15 -19.30 12.42
N THR A 403 -7.32 -20.01 11.67
CA THR A 403 -7.45 -21.43 11.35
C THR A 403 -6.20 -22.20 11.80
N PRO A 404 -6.19 -23.53 11.79
CA PRO A 404 -4.98 -24.30 12.09
C PRO A 404 -3.77 -23.98 11.19
N LYS A 405 -4.01 -23.42 9.99
CA LYS A 405 -2.94 -23.01 9.06
C LYS A 405 -2.45 -21.58 9.26
N SER A 406 -3.08 -20.80 10.13
CA SER A 406 -2.69 -19.42 10.37
C SER A 406 -1.39 -19.29 11.17
N LEU A 407 -0.71 -18.14 11.00
CA LEU A 407 0.38 -17.69 11.86
C LEU A 407 -0.14 -16.56 12.75
N VAL A 408 -0.07 -16.75 14.05
CA VAL A 408 -0.57 -15.79 15.04
C VAL A 408 0.59 -15.21 15.86
N VAL A 409 0.61 -13.90 16.01
CA VAL A 409 1.63 -13.15 16.76
C VAL A 409 0.95 -12.29 17.82
N LEU A 410 1.11 -12.61 19.07
CA LEU A 410 0.48 -11.94 20.20
C LEU A 410 1.54 -11.37 21.15
N ASP A 411 1.53 -10.06 21.34
CA ASP A 411 2.50 -9.35 22.20
C ASP A 411 1.79 -8.72 23.39
N GLU A 412 2.14 -9.21 24.59
CA GLU A 412 1.73 -8.66 25.88
C GLU A 412 0.20 -8.59 26.11
N ILE A 413 -0.51 -9.66 25.82
CA ILE A 413 -1.96 -9.75 26.05
C ILE A 413 -2.28 -9.69 27.55
N GLY A 414 -3.34 -8.93 27.91
CA GLY A 414 -3.84 -8.80 29.29
C GLY A 414 -3.15 -7.69 30.10
N ARG A 415 -2.30 -6.86 29.49
CA ARG A 415 -1.57 -5.80 30.21
C ARG A 415 -2.43 -4.61 30.65
N GLY A 416 -3.55 -4.39 29.98
CA GLY A 416 -4.41 -3.21 30.20
C GLY A 416 -5.38 -3.32 31.37
N THR A 417 -5.31 -4.41 32.19
CA THR A 417 -6.21 -4.66 33.33
C THR A 417 -5.45 -5.09 34.59
N SER A 418 -6.16 -5.59 35.62
CA SER A 418 -5.52 -6.12 36.83
C SER A 418 -4.63 -7.31 36.51
N THR A 419 -3.56 -7.52 37.29
CA THR A 419 -2.56 -8.59 37.04
C THR A 419 -3.20 -9.98 36.94
N PHE A 420 -4.12 -10.30 37.85
CA PHE A 420 -4.75 -11.64 37.87
C PHE A 420 -5.74 -11.82 36.71
N ASP A 421 -6.56 -10.80 36.38
CA ASP A 421 -7.48 -10.88 35.26
C ASP A 421 -6.71 -10.97 33.94
N GLY A 422 -5.67 -10.15 33.77
CA GLY A 422 -4.84 -10.14 32.58
C GLY A 422 -4.11 -11.48 32.37
N MET A 423 -3.55 -12.03 33.44
CA MET A 423 -2.90 -13.33 33.39
C MET A 423 -3.89 -14.47 33.08
N SER A 424 -5.11 -14.44 33.68
CA SER A 424 -6.14 -15.43 33.42
C SER A 424 -6.60 -15.40 31.95
N ILE A 425 -6.81 -14.22 31.39
CA ILE A 425 -7.17 -14.05 29.97
C ILE A 425 -6.03 -14.52 29.07
N ALA A 426 -4.79 -14.12 29.36
CA ALA A 426 -3.63 -14.50 28.56
C ALA A 426 -3.45 -16.04 28.57
N ARG A 427 -3.63 -16.68 29.71
CA ARG A 427 -3.58 -18.15 29.84
C ARG A 427 -4.67 -18.83 29.02
N ALA A 428 -5.92 -18.40 29.17
CA ALA A 428 -7.04 -18.96 28.42
C ALA A 428 -6.88 -18.80 26.90
N VAL A 429 -6.33 -17.67 26.45
CA VAL A 429 -6.02 -17.42 25.02
C VAL A 429 -4.95 -18.38 24.53
N VAL A 430 -3.85 -18.58 25.26
CA VAL A 430 -2.79 -19.54 24.90
C VAL A 430 -3.34 -20.96 24.84
N GLU A 431 -4.11 -21.40 25.87
CA GLU A 431 -4.75 -22.71 25.91
C GLU A 431 -5.65 -22.93 24.71
N HIS A 432 -6.50 -21.94 24.36
CA HIS A 432 -7.42 -22.04 23.22
C HIS A 432 -6.67 -22.08 21.87
N ILE A 433 -5.64 -21.27 21.69
CA ILE A 433 -4.87 -21.25 20.43
C ILE A 433 -4.03 -22.52 20.26
N SER A 434 -3.50 -23.06 21.35
CA SER A 434 -2.56 -24.19 21.33
C SER A 434 -3.22 -25.56 21.29
N ASP A 435 -4.48 -25.71 21.68
CA ASP A 435 -5.19 -26.99 21.68
C ASP A 435 -5.83 -27.29 20.32
N PRO A 436 -5.37 -28.31 19.57
CA PRO A 436 -5.95 -28.67 18.28
C PRO A 436 -7.30 -29.40 18.41
N ALA A 437 -7.64 -29.92 19.57
CA ALA A 437 -8.89 -30.67 19.78
C ALA A 437 -10.05 -29.76 20.22
N LYS A 438 -9.74 -28.77 21.06
CA LYS A 438 -10.73 -27.86 21.66
C LYS A 438 -10.62 -26.43 21.14
N GLY A 439 -9.56 -26.08 20.42
CA GLY A 439 -9.24 -24.73 19.94
C GLY A 439 -8.74 -24.69 18.51
N LEU A 440 -7.81 -23.78 18.23
CA LEU A 440 -7.34 -23.50 16.88
C LEU A 440 -6.18 -24.40 16.43
N GLY A 441 -5.22 -24.71 17.29
CA GLY A 441 -4.05 -25.54 16.96
C GLY A 441 -3.09 -24.89 15.96
N CYS A 442 -3.04 -23.55 15.84
CA CYS A 442 -2.25 -22.84 14.87
C CYS A 442 -0.84 -22.46 15.35
N LYS A 443 0.06 -22.14 14.41
CA LYS A 443 1.41 -21.64 14.69
C LYS A 443 1.34 -20.28 15.40
N THR A 444 1.92 -20.19 16.62
CA THR A 444 1.78 -18.99 17.45
C THR A 444 3.11 -18.54 18.07
N LEU A 445 3.36 -17.24 18.00
CA LEU A 445 4.38 -16.54 18.77
C LEU A 445 3.69 -15.70 19.85
N PHE A 446 3.95 -15.97 21.11
CA PHE A 446 3.29 -15.34 22.24
C PHE A 446 4.32 -14.70 23.18
N ALA A 447 4.44 -13.38 23.19
CA ALA A 447 5.30 -12.71 24.16
C ALA A 447 4.51 -12.27 25.38
N THR A 448 5.10 -12.47 26.55
CA THR A 448 4.45 -12.17 27.83
C THR A 448 5.46 -11.76 28.91
N HIS A 449 4.94 -11.05 29.92
CA HIS A 449 5.62 -10.79 31.19
C HIS A 449 5.15 -11.71 32.30
N TYR A 450 4.10 -12.50 32.05
CA TYR A 450 3.59 -13.45 33.04
C TYR A 450 4.46 -14.69 33.00
N HIS A 451 5.35 -14.83 34.01
CA HIS A 451 6.24 -16.00 34.13
C HIS A 451 5.46 -17.30 34.39
N GLU A 452 4.29 -17.20 35.01
CA GLU A 452 3.39 -18.32 35.31
C GLU A 452 2.91 -19.04 34.05
N LEU A 453 2.88 -18.36 32.89
CA LEU A 453 2.51 -18.99 31.63
C LEU A 453 3.57 -19.97 31.11
N THR A 454 4.78 -19.95 31.65
CA THR A 454 5.82 -20.91 31.28
C THR A 454 5.52 -22.34 31.77
N ASP A 455 4.65 -22.49 32.76
CA ASP A 455 4.18 -23.82 33.25
C ASP A 455 3.36 -24.56 32.16
N LEU A 456 2.83 -23.85 31.17
CA LEU A 456 2.04 -24.43 30.07
C LEU A 456 2.86 -25.37 29.18
N GLU A 457 4.17 -25.26 29.12
CA GLU A 457 5.03 -26.18 28.37
C GLU A 457 4.90 -27.64 28.88
N GLY A 458 4.75 -27.82 30.17
CA GLY A 458 4.54 -29.15 30.78
C GLY A 458 3.10 -29.67 30.70
N ALA A 459 2.14 -28.75 30.44
CA ALA A 459 0.71 -29.05 30.49
C ALA A 459 0.10 -29.24 29.08
N ILE A 460 0.64 -28.57 28.05
CA ILE A 460 0.08 -28.59 26.70
C ILE A 460 1.15 -29.03 25.70
N GLU A 461 0.87 -30.08 24.94
CA GLU A 461 1.75 -30.55 23.88
C GLU A 461 1.87 -29.49 22.77
N GLY A 462 3.11 -29.24 22.31
CA GLY A 462 3.40 -28.24 21.28
C GLY A 462 3.63 -26.83 21.84
N VAL A 463 3.46 -26.59 23.14
CA VAL A 463 3.89 -25.32 23.75
C VAL A 463 5.37 -25.41 24.14
N LYS A 464 6.14 -24.37 23.86
CA LYS A 464 7.57 -24.29 24.11
C LYS A 464 7.96 -22.95 24.72
N ASN A 465 8.81 -22.94 25.73
CA ASN A 465 9.31 -21.73 26.37
C ASN A 465 10.61 -21.26 25.73
N TYR A 466 10.65 -19.98 25.52
CA TYR A 466 11.84 -19.25 25.06
C TYR A 466 12.03 -17.98 25.88
N ASN A 467 13.28 -17.52 25.96
CA ASN A 467 13.60 -16.26 26.62
C ASN A 467 14.70 -15.52 25.84
N ILE A 468 14.96 -14.27 26.23
CA ILE A 468 16.05 -13.49 25.66
C ILE A 468 17.30 -13.67 26.52
N ALA A 469 18.38 -14.08 25.87
CA ALA A 469 19.66 -14.26 26.53
C ALA A 469 20.18 -12.95 27.14
N VAL A 470 20.59 -13.03 28.41
CA VAL A 470 21.10 -11.92 29.19
C VAL A 470 22.49 -12.27 29.72
N LYS A 471 23.44 -11.35 29.62
CA LYS A 471 24.76 -11.49 30.20
C LYS A 471 24.89 -10.57 31.42
N LYS A 472 25.05 -11.18 32.62
CA LYS A 472 25.32 -10.46 33.87
C LYS A 472 26.84 -10.28 34.05
N ARG A 473 27.29 -9.04 34.34
CA ARG A 473 28.65 -8.77 34.81
C ARG A 473 28.55 -7.94 36.08
N GLY A 474 28.59 -8.60 37.24
CA GLY A 474 28.35 -7.94 38.52
C GLY A 474 26.95 -7.36 38.60
N GLU A 475 26.84 -6.04 38.79
CA GLU A 475 25.55 -5.32 38.78
C GLU A 475 25.07 -4.86 37.39
N ASP A 476 25.88 -5.07 36.35
CA ASP A 476 25.55 -4.62 35.01
C ASP A 476 24.97 -5.78 34.16
N ILE A 477 23.91 -5.47 33.44
CA ILE A 477 23.21 -6.41 32.55
C ILE A 477 23.32 -5.94 31.11
N THR A 478 23.65 -6.88 30.23
CA THR A 478 23.67 -6.68 28.79
C THR A 478 22.69 -7.63 28.13
N PHE A 479 21.71 -7.12 27.41
CA PHE A 479 20.79 -7.91 26.60
C PHE A 479 21.48 -8.34 25.32
N LEU A 480 21.62 -9.65 25.11
CA LEU A 480 22.31 -10.21 23.95
C LEU A 480 21.41 -10.22 22.70
N ARG A 481 20.11 -9.89 22.84
CA ARG A 481 19.09 -9.90 21.76
C ARG A 481 18.97 -11.26 21.05
N ARG A 482 19.39 -12.33 21.72
CA ARG A 482 19.32 -13.68 21.22
C ARG A 482 18.22 -14.45 21.94
N ILE A 483 17.34 -15.06 21.17
CA ILE A 483 16.26 -15.92 21.68
C ILE A 483 16.86 -17.30 21.93
N ILE A 484 16.67 -17.79 23.13
CA ILE A 484 17.16 -19.11 23.57
C ILE A 484 16.03 -19.93 24.19
N ARG A 485 16.16 -21.24 24.12
CA ARG A 485 15.22 -22.19 24.68
C ARG A 485 15.22 -22.15 26.22
N GLY A 486 14.03 -22.22 26.81
CA GLY A 486 13.81 -22.26 28.26
C GLY A 486 13.09 -21.02 28.80
N PRO A 487 12.57 -21.06 30.03
CA PRO A 487 11.96 -19.92 30.70
C PRO A 487 13.04 -18.88 31.08
N ALA A 488 12.64 -17.63 31.33
CA ALA A 488 13.53 -16.63 31.92
C ALA A 488 13.68 -16.90 33.44
N ASP A 489 14.92 -16.87 33.94
CA ASP A 489 15.21 -17.16 35.35
C ASP A 489 14.83 -16.03 36.29
N ASP A 490 14.86 -14.74 35.80
CA ASP A 490 14.65 -13.53 36.60
C ASP A 490 13.80 -12.49 35.89
N SER A 491 13.18 -11.61 36.65
CA SER A 491 12.60 -10.36 36.11
C SER A 491 13.69 -9.28 36.03
N TYR A 492 13.78 -8.56 34.87
CA TYR A 492 14.81 -7.55 34.63
C TYR A 492 14.25 -6.12 34.61
N GLY A 493 13.03 -5.89 35.12
CA GLY A 493 12.37 -4.58 35.08
C GLY A 493 13.16 -3.48 35.79
N ILE A 494 13.74 -3.77 36.95
CA ILE A 494 14.53 -2.80 37.73
C ILE A 494 15.83 -2.48 37.00
N GLU A 495 16.45 -3.44 36.33
CA GLU A 495 17.67 -3.23 35.56
C GLU A 495 17.41 -2.38 34.31
N VAL A 496 16.27 -2.57 33.65
CA VAL A 496 15.83 -1.68 32.55
C VAL A 496 15.62 -0.26 33.07
N ALA A 497 15.00 -0.11 34.24
CA ALA A 497 14.82 1.21 34.87
C ALA A 497 16.16 1.88 35.20
N LYS A 498 17.17 1.12 35.64
CA LYS A 498 18.56 1.60 35.85
C LYS A 498 19.17 2.07 34.53
N LEU A 499 19.05 1.29 33.45
CA LEU A 499 19.52 1.67 32.11
C LEU A 499 18.80 2.90 31.55
N ALA A 500 17.53 3.11 31.88
CA ALA A 500 16.76 4.30 31.53
C ALA A 500 17.16 5.55 32.34
N GLY A 501 18.08 5.43 33.29
CA GLY A 501 18.62 6.56 34.08
C GLY A 501 17.86 6.86 35.37
N LEU A 502 17.04 5.94 35.92
CA LEU A 502 16.44 6.12 37.23
C LEU A 502 17.54 6.27 38.32
N PRO A 503 17.35 7.18 39.30
CA PRO A 503 18.33 7.38 40.38
C PRO A 503 18.63 6.08 41.13
N GLY A 504 19.90 5.84 41.46
CA GLY A 504 20.34 4.62 42.15
C GLY A 504 19.72 4.38 43.53
N THR A 505 19.23 5.42 44.18
CA THR A 505 18.46 5.31 45.43
C THR A 505 17.10 4.66 45.21
N VAL A 506 16.43 4.98 44.07
CA VAL A 506 15.10 4.41 43.69
C VAL A 506 15.27 2.97 43.27
N THR A 507 16.26 2.67 42.43
CA THR A 507 16.48 1.29 41.94
C THR A 507 16.89 0.35 43.07
N ARG A 508 17.72 0.83 44.04
CA ARG A 508 18.05 0.03 45.27
C ARG A 508 16.79 -0.27 46.10
N ARG A 509 15.97 0.75 46.32
CA ARG A 509 14.71 0.56 47.06
C ARG A 509 13.76 -0.39 46.33
N ALA A 510 13.70 -0.32 45.02
CA ALA A 510 12.91 -1.23 44.21
C ALA A 510 13.36 -2.70 44.38
N HIS A 511 14.67 -2.97 44.42
CA HIS A 511 15.19 -4.33 44.74
C HIS A 511 14.83 -4.82 46.13
N GLU A 512 14.85 -3.95 47.14
CA GLU A 512 14.43 -4.32 48.51
C GLU A 512 12.94 -4.68 48.54
N VAL A 513 12.09 -3.88 47.87
CA VAL A 513 10.64 -4.15 47.78
C VAL A 513 10.39 -5.45 47.02
N LEU A 514 11.08 -5.69 45.90
CA LEU A 514 10.94 -6.93 45.11
C LEU A 514 11.23 -8.14 45.95
N ARG A 515 12.34 -8.17 46.69
CA ARG A 515 12.69 -9.27 47.60
C ARG A 515 11.61 -9.52 48.66
N THR A 516 10.99 -8.46 49.16
CA THR A 516 9.91 -8.58 50.16
C THR A 516 8.65 -9.19 49.53
N LEU A 517 8.31 -8.77 48.31
CA LEU A 517 7.16 -9.31 47.58
C LEU A 517 7.36 -10.78 47.20
N GLU A 518 8.54 -11.15 46.70
CA GLU A 518 8.89 -12.51 46.34
C GLU A 518 8.90 -13.46 47.59
N ALA A 519 9.35 -12.96 48.74
CA ALA A 519 9.30 -13.70 49.99
C ALA A 519 7.87 -13.86 50.55
N SER A 520 6.96 -12.97 50.19
CA SER A 520 5.56 -12.92 50.62
C SER A 520 4.62 -13.67 49.66
N ALA A 521 5.08 -14.01 48.47
CA ALA A 521 4.29 -14.72 47.47
C ALA A 521 4.01 -16.14 47.96
N PRO A 522 2.75 -16.58 48.10
CA PRO A 522 2.45 -17.96 48.46
C PRO A 522 2.96 -18.87 47.34
N LYS A 523 3.75 -19.87 47.69
CA LYS A 523 4.13 -20.99 46.80
C LYS A 523 2.90 -21.87 46.55
N ASN A 524 1.85 -21.31 46.00
CA ASN A 524 0.69 -22.06 45.56
C ASN A 524 0.99 -22.68 44.20
N LYS A 525 1.19 -23.99 44.18
CA LYS A 525 0.86 -24.77 42.99
C LYS A 525 -0.59 -24.49 42.68
N VAL A 526 -0.84 -23.83 41.55
CA VAL A 526 -2.17 -23.74 40.95
C VAL A 526 -2.55 -25.17 40.60
N GLU A 527 -3.43 -25.79 41.38
CA GLU A 527 -4.05 -27.05 41.01
C GLU A 527 -4.75 -26.84 39.65
N GLN A 528 -4.48 -27.74 38.74
CA GLN A 528 -5.17 -27.82 37.46
C GLN A 528 -6.67 -27.88 37.72
N MET A 529 -7.39 -26.79 37.46
CA MET A 529 -8.84 -26.82 37.33
C MET A 529 -9.15 -27.55 36.02
N ASP A 530 -9.76 -28.71 36.17
CA ASP A 530 -10.22 -29.54 35.06
C ASP A 530 -11.30 -28.76 34.27
N PHE A 531 -11.08 -28.52 33.00
CA PHE A 531 -12.01 -27.79 32.13
C PHE A 531 -13.36 -28.54 32.00
N ASP A 532 -13.40 -29.83 32.27
CA ASP A 532 -14.63 -30.61 32.29
C ASP A 532 -15.59 -30.22 33.44
N ALA A 533 -15.08 -29.55 34.48
CA ALA A 533 -15.91 -29.01 35.57
C ALA A 533 -16.58 -27.66 35.22
N LEU A 534 -16.13 -26.97 34.16
CA LEU A 534 -16.72 -25.72 33.70
C LEU A 534 -17.85 -25.90 32.66
N GLN A 535 -18.10 -27.10 32.19
CA GLN A 535 -19.26 -27.38 31.35
C GLN A 535 -20.61 -27.30 32.07
N GLU A 536 -20.61 -27.22 33.42
CA GLU A 536 -21.85 -27.02 34.21
C GLU A 536 -22.23 -25.55 34.45
N TYR A 537 -21.36 -24.58 34.06
CA TYR A 537 -21.76 -23.18 33.99
C TYR A 537 -22.11 -22.80 32.54
N SER A 538 -22.95 -23.61 31.90
CA SER A 538 -23.71 -23.18 30.74
C SER A 538 -24.64 -22.02 31.15
N SER A 539 -24.64 -20.97 30.37
CA SER A 539 -25.66 -19.89 30.38
C SER A 539 -27.03 -20.47 30.73
N PRO A 540 -27.86 -19.82 31.53
CA PRO A 540 -29.16 -20.38 31.90
C PRO A 540 -29.86 -20.76 30.60
N ALA A 541 -30.08 -22.07 30.45
CA ALA A 541 -30.74 -22.62 29.26
C ALA A 541 -32.10 -21.93 29.17
N VAL A 542 -32.34 -21.25 28.07
CA VAL A 542 -33.68 -20.74 27.75
C VAL A 542 -34.61 -21.95 27.80
N PRO A 543 -35.70 -21.91 28.56
CA PRO A 543 -36.59 -23.07 28.67
C PRO A 543 -37.03 -23.54 27.29
N SER A 544 -37.00 -24.84 27.02
CA SER A 544 -37.30 -25.46 25.73
C SER A 544 -38.64 -24.98 25.14
N GLU A 545 -39.66 -24.82 26.01
CA GLU A 545 -40.96 -24.24 25.63
C GLU A 545 -40.89 -22.82 25.04
N MET A 546 -39.86 -22.08 25.37
CA MET A 546 -39.68 -20.70 24.96
C MET A 546 -38.99 -20.62 23.59
N MET A 547 -38.09 -21.57 23.32
CA MET A 547 -37.48 -21.72 21.98
C MET A 547 -38.53 -22.20 20.97
N GLU A 548 -39.38 -23.16 21.33
CA GLU A 548 -40.47 -23.63 20.49
C GLU A 548 -41.50 -22.54 20.14
N LYS A 549 -41.81 -21.65 21.10
CA LYS A 549 -42.69 -20.50 20.87
C LYS A 549 -42.05 -19.42 19.99
N LEU A 550 -40.71 -19.24 20.09
CA LEU A 550 -39.98 -18.33 19.23
C LEU A 550 -39.84 -18.85 17.79
N GLU A 551 -39.59 -20.14 17.63
CA GLU A 551 -39.50 -20.77 16.31
C GLU A 551 -40.86 -20.86 15.57
N ALA A 552 -41.95 -20.98 16.33
CA ALA A 552 -43.30 -21.02 15.76
C ALA A 552 -43.86 -19.61 15.41
N LEU A 553 -43.15 -18.55 15.69
CA LEU A 553 -43.63 -17.19 15.52
C LEU A 553 -43.39 -16.69 14.10
N ASP A 554 -44.46 -16.40 13.38
CA ASP A 554 -44.36 -15.75 12.06
C ASP A 554 -44.31 -14.22 12.22
N VAL A 555 -43.11 -13.68 12.15
CA VAL A 555 -42.83 -12.25 12.40
C VAL A 555 -43.49 -11.34 11.35
N GLU A 556 -43.74 -11.85 10.15
CA GLU A 556 -44.31 -11.05 9.03
C GLU A 556 -45.82 -10.82 9.18
N THR A 557 -46.51 -11.65 10.00
CA THR A 557 -47.95 -11.56 10.21
C THR A 557 -48.37 -10.85 11.53
N LEU A 558 -47.38 -10.54 12.39
CA LEU A 558 -47.62 -9.91 13.72
C LEU A 558 -47.97 -8.42 13.63
N THR A 559 -49.03 -8.04 14.31
CA THR A 559 -49.28 -6.63 14.57
C THR A 559 -48.35 -6.06 15.64
N PRO A 560 -48.07 -4.75 15.68
CA PRO A 560 -47.20 -4.13 16.68
C PRO A 560 -47.63 -4.41 18.13
N ILE A 561 -48.92 -4.55 18.39
CA ILE A 561 -49.48 -4.82 19.74
C ILE A 561 -49.22 -6.28 20.12
N GLU A 562 -49.35 -7.21 19.21
CA GLU A 562 -49.05 -8.64 19.43
C GLU A 562 -47.58 -8.87 19.67
N ALA A 563 -46.71 -8.21 18.91
CA ALA A 563 -45.27 -8.22 19.13
C ALA A 563 -44.88 -7.68 20.52
N LEU A 564 -45.51 -6.59 20.96
CA LEU A 564 -45.23 -6.02 22.28
C LEU A 564 -45.70 -6.94 23.42
N ASN A 565 -46.85 -7.56 23.28
CA ASN A 565 -47.38 -8.52 24.24
C ASN A 565 -46.51 -9.76 24.31
N PHE A 566 -46.04 -10.26 23.21
CA PHE A 566 -45.13 -11.41 23.15
C PHE A 566 -43.79 -11.11 23.83
N LEU A 567 -43.20 -9.93 23.58
CA LEU A 567 -41.97 -9.46 24.27
C LEU A 567 -42.19 -9.30 25.78
N TYR A 568 -43.37 -8.86 26.21
CA TYR A 568 -43.71 -8.75 27.62
C TYR A 568 -43.82 -10.12 28.31
N GLU A 569 -44.45 -11.10 27.67
CA GLU A 569 -44.54 -12.48 28.12
C GLU A 569 -43.16 -13.14 28.22
N LEU A 570 -42.32 -12.94 27.20
CA LEU A 570 -40.92 -13.39 27.19
C LEU A 570 -40.12 -12.83 28.37
N LYS A 571 -40.23 -11.52 28.61
CA LYS A 571 -39.55 -10.84 29.73
C LYS A 571 -40.04 -11.36 31.08
N LYS A 572 -41.33 -11.59 31.24
CA LYS A 572 -41.93 -12.07 32.46
C LYS A 572 -41.49 -13.49 32.81
N THR A 573 -41.39 -14.36 31.80
CA THR A 573 -40.93 -15.76 31.95
C THR A 573 -39.43 -15.83 32.30
N LEU A 574 -38.60 -14.99 31.62
CA LEU A 574 -37.18 -14.87 31.96
C LEU A 574 -36.94 -14.30 33.37
N SER A 575 -37.76 -13.34 33.83
CA SER A 575 -37.62 -12.77 35.15
C SER A 575 -38.14 -13.70 36.25
N GLY A 576 -39.01 -14.63 35.92
CA GLY A 576 -39.54 -15.63 36.87
C GLY A 576 -38.59 -16.84 37.07
N SER A 577 -37.75 -17.15 36.09
CA SER A 577 -36.74 -18.20 36.20
C SER A 577 -35.44 -17.77 36.91
N LEU A 578 -35.24 -16.50 37.16
CA LEU A 578 -34.10 -15.95 37.91
C LEU A 578 -34.33 -15.86 39.43
N ASN A 579 -35.51 -16.14 39.92
CA ASN A 579 -35.90 -16.06 41.35
C ASN A 579 -36.40 -17.42 41.94
N GLY A 580 -36.08 -18.55 41.25
CA GLY A 580 -36.43 -19.88 41.74
C GLY A 580 -35.19 -20.69 42.13
#